data_2917cfcf4057275068f5b9ec213d4ce9
#
_entry.id   2917cfcf4057275068f5b9ec213d4ce9
#
_cell.length_a   1.000
_cell.length_b   1.000
_cell.length_c   1.000
_cell.angle_alpha   90.00
_cell.angle_beta   90.00
_cell.angle_gamma   90.00
#
_symmetry.space_group_name_H-M   'P 1'
#
loop_
_entity.id
_entity.type
_entity.pdbx_description
1 polymer ?
#
loop_
_entity_poly.entity_id
_entity_poly.type
_entity_poly.pdbx_seq_one_letter_code
_entity_poly.pdbx_strand_id
1 'polypeptide(L)'
;MEQIYDMIVIGGGPAGYTAALYAARAGLSTLVLEKLTAGGQMALTERIDNYPGFAEGIDGFTLGERMQQGAERFGAVTEYAEVYAARLSERIKTLETDAGVFRGRTVVIAAGASPRTLGLPGEDALVGRGVHYCAACDGAFYQGKTVAVVGGGNSAAADALTLSRIAQKVYLIHRRDSLRATKVYHQPLLDAPNVELCWNSTVAALLHG
;
A
#
# COMPACT_ATOMS: atom_id res chain seq x y z
N MET A 1 -0.52 23.52 -29.36
CA MET A 1 -0.91 22.11 -29.63
C MET A 1 -1.00 21.44 -28.29
N GLU A 2 -2.06 20.70 -28.02
CA GLU A 2 -2.25 19.96 -26.79
C GLU A 2 -1.22 18.81 -26.72
N GLN A 3 -0.48 18.70 -25.63
CA GLN A 3 0.57 17.70 -25.48
C GLN A 3 -0.02 16.29 -25.35
N ILE A 4 0.47 15.35 -26.16
CA ILE A 4 0.12 13.92 -26.04
C ILE A 4 1.35 13.18 -25.57
N TYR A 5 1.27 12.60 -24.35
CA TYR A 5 2.33 11.79 -23.78
C TYR A 5 2.36 10.38 -24.40
N ASP A 6 3.52 9.76 -24.50
CA ASP A 6 3.61 8.36 -24.89
C ASP A 6 3.08 7.46 -23.78
N MET A 7 3.35 7.84 -22.51
CA MET A 7 2.87 7.14 -21.32
C MET A 7 2.39 8.11 -20.25
N ILE A 8 1.21 7.84 -19.68
CA ILE A 8 0.74 8.48 -18.45
C ILE A 8 0.64 7.40 -17.38
N VAL A 9 1.21 7.67 -16.21
CA VAL A 9 1.16 6.80 -15.03
C VAL A 9 0.23 7.43 -14.00
N ILE A 10 -0.77 6.69 -13.55
CA ILE A 10 -1.68 7.12 -12.49
C ILE A 10 -1.18 6.57 -11.16
N GLY A 11 -0.70 7.44 -10.28
CA GLY A 11 -0.15 7.15 -8.96
C GLY A 11 1.38 7.16 -8.93
N GLY A 12 1.93 7.97 -8.03
CA GLY A 12 3.36 8.19 -7.77
C GLY A 12 3.92 7.34 -6.63
N GLY A 13 3.38 6.13 -6.43
CA GLY A 13 3.97 5.14 -5.52
C GLY A 13 5.16 4.40 -6.14
N PRO A 14 5.74 3.41 -5.44
CA PRO A 14 6.91 2.65 -5.94
C PRO A 14 6.68 2.02 -7.31
N ALA A 15 5.49 1.47 -7.57
CA ALA A 15 5.15 0.89 -8.86
C ALA A 15 5.10 1.96 -9.98
N GLY A 16 4.49 3.12 -9.67
CA GLY A 16 4.34 4.21 -10.64
C GLY A 16 5.67 4.83 -11.02
N TYR A 17 6.48 5.23 -10.04
CA TYR A 17 7.80 5.80 -10.34
C TYR A 17 8.77 4.79 -10.96
N THR A 18 8.66 3.50 -10.63
CA THR A 18 9.44 2.48 -11.33
C THR A 18 9.04 2.39 -12.81
N ALA A 19 7.74 2.37 -13.11
CA ALA A 19 7.25 2.37 -14.49
C ALA A 19 7.70 3.64 -15.24
N ALA A 20 7.56 4.81 -14.61
CA ALA A 20 7.96 6.09 -15.17
C ALA A 20 9.47 6.17 -15.45
N LEU A 21 10.30 5.70 -14.50
CA LEU A 21 11.75 5.61 -14.65
C LEU A 21 12.14 4.82 -15.91
N TYR A 22 11.57 3.62 -16.08
CA TYR A 22 11.92 2.79 -17.23
C TYR A 22 11.36 3.33 -18.55
N ALA A 23 10.16 3.91 -18.55
CA ALA A 23 9.59 4.56 -19.72
C ALA A 23 10.44 5.76 -20.17
N ALA A 24 10.81 6.64 -19.25
CA ALA A 24 11.65 7.80 -19.53
C ALA A 24 13.05 7.38 -20.03
N ARG A 25 13.65 6.36 -19.42
CA ARG A 25 14.93 5.79 -19.89
C ARG A 25 14.84 5.19 -21.30
N ALA A 26 13.66 4.72 -21.72
CA ALA A 26 13.41 4.26 -23.08
C ALA A 26 13.14 5.41 -24.07
N GLY A 27 13.23 6.66 -23.62
CA GLY A 27 13.01 7.84 -24.44
C GLY A 27 11.54 8.19 -24.67
N LEU A 28 10.62 7.62 -23.90
CA LEU A 28 9.20 7.92 -23.97
C LEU A 28 8.87 9.20 -23.20
N SER A 29 8.07 10.09 -23.79
CA SER A 29 7.48 11.22 -23.07
C SER A 29 6.53 10.70 -21.99
N THR A 30 6.90 10.86 -20.71
CA THR A 30 6.24 10.21 -19.59
C THR A 30 5.73 11.22 -18.58
N LEU A 31 4.45 11.10 -18.20
CA LEU A 31 3.79 11.89 -17.17
C LEU A 31 3.37 10.97 -16.03
N VAL A 32 3.65 11.36 -14.80
CA VAL A 32 3.10 10.75 -13.58
C VAL A 32 2.05 11.71 -13.01
N LEU A 33 0.84 11.22 -12.78
CA LEU A 33 -0.22 11.94 -12.08
C LEU A 33 -0.29 11.39 -10.65
N GLU A 34 0.08 12.20 -9.68
CA GLU A 34 0.04 11.86 -8.25
C GLU A 34 -0.89 12.81 -7.50
N LYS A 35 -1.71 12.27 -6.62
CA LYS A 35 -2.74 13.07 -5.93
C LYS A 35 -2.17 13.98 -4.84
N LEU A 36 -1.24 13.49 -4.02
CA LEU A 36 -0.81 14.17 -2.80
C LEU A 36 0.71 14.34 -2.72
N THR A 37 1.44 13.25 -2.68
CA THR A 37 2.89 13.26 -2.47
C THR A 37 3.54 12.02 -3.07
N ALA A 38 4.79 12.15 -3.48
CA ALA A 38 5.57 11.03 -3.98
C ALA A 38 5.69 9.91 -2.94
N GLY A 39 5.61 8.66 -3.40
CA GLY A 39 5.75 7.47 -2.57
C GLY A 39 4.43 6.80 -2.20
N GLY A 40 3.26 7.46 -2.37
CA GLY A 40 1.96 6.89 -2.04
C GLY A 40 1.88 6.46 -0.58
N GLN A 41 1.31 5.29 -0.29
CA GLN A 41 1.19 4.79 1.10
C GLN A 41 2.53 4.56 1.80
N MET A 42 3.58 4.25 1.05
CA MET A 42 4.92 4.10 1.59
C MET A 42 5.42 5.39 2.26
N ALA A 43 5.07 6.56 1.73
CA ALA A 43 5.45 7.85 2.28
C ALA A 43 4.95 8.10 3.71
N LEU A 44 3.93 7.37 4.16
CA LEU A 44 3.37 7.46 5.51
C LEU A 44 4.15 6.59 6.54
N THR A 45 5.12 5.82 6.08
CA THR A 45 5.89 4.90 6.93
C THR A 45 7.11 5.62 7.47
N GLU A 46 7.23 5.72 8.79
CA GLU A 46 8.33 6.41 9.47
C GLU A 46 9.68 5.74 9.16
N ARG A 47 9.71 4.41 9.05
CA ARG A 47 10.92 3.64 8.75
C ARG A 47 10.62 2.41 7.91
N ILE A 48 11.36 2.25 6.83
CA ILE A 48 11.31 1.10 5.90
C ILE A 48 12.65 0.38 5.99
N ASP A 49 12.65 -0.83 6.54
CA ASP A 49 13.84 -1.66 6.73
C ASP A 49 13.97 -2.77 5.67
N ASN A 50 12.96 -2.95 4.82
CA ASN A 50 12.86 -4.06 3.87
C ASN A 50 12.97 -3.63 2.40
N TYR A 51 13.43 -2.40 2.11
CA TYR A 51 13.69 -1.98 0.74
C TYR A 51 15.17 -2.20 0.40
N PRO A 52 15.50 -3.06 -0.58
CA PRO A 52 16.89 -3.37 -0.92
C PRO A 52 17.69 -2.13 -1.32
N GLY A 53 18.94 -2.04 -0.86
CA GLY A 53 19.83 -0.92 -1.10
C GLY A 53 19.92 0.08 0.04
N PHE A 54 19.11 -0.07 1.09
CA PHE A 54 19.13 0.75 2.31
C PHE A 54 19.33 -0.12 3.54
N ALA A 55 20.57 -0.52 3.78
CA ALA A 55 20.92 -1.46 4.85
C ALA A 55 20.54 -0.98 6.26
N GLU A 56 20.51 0.34 6.46
CA GLU A 56 20.17 0.97 7.74
C GLU A 56 18.71 1.45 7.78
N GLY A 57 17.91 1.05 6.78
CA GLY A 57 16.55 1.55 6.59
C GLY A 57 16.51 2.96 6.02
N ILE A 58 15.31 3.41 5.69
CA ILE A 58 15.04 4.76 5.17
C ILE A 58 13.60 5.14 5.56
N ASP A 59 13.33 6.42 5.79
CA ASP A 59 11.95 6.88 5.94
C ASP A 59 11.22 6.86 4.59
N GLY A 60 9.91 6.61 4.65
CA GLY A 60 9.14 6.38 3.44
C GLY A 60 8.96 7.62 2.58
N PHE A 61 8.91 8.81 3.18
CA PHE A 61 8.81 10.07 2.45
C PHE A 61 10.08 10.32 1.61
N THR A 62 11.25 10.23 2.24
CA THR A 62 12.56 10.36 1.55
C THR A 62 12.71 9.31 0.45
N LEU A 63 12.27 8.07 0.67
CA LEU A 63 12.33 7.05 -0.36
C LEU A 63 11.42 7.42 -1.55
N GLY A 64 10.22 7.92 -1.29
CA GLY A 64 9.28 8.40 -2.31
C GLY A 64 9.87 9.52 -3.15
N GLU A 65 10.47 10.53 -2.50
CA GLU A 65 11.15 11.64 -3.19
C GLU A 65 12.31 11.15 -4.06
N ARG A 66 13.13 10.21 -3.56
CA ARG A 66 14.24 9.64 -4.34
C ARG A 66 13.76 8.87 -5.56
N MET A 67 12.62 8.18 -5.47
CA MET A 67 12.01 7.50 -6.62
C MET A 67 11.51 8.50 -7.66
N GLN A 68 10.85 9.58 -7.24
CA GLN A 68 10.44 10.67 -8.10
C GLN A 68 11.66 11.30 -8.82
N GLN A 69 12.64 11.75 -8.07
CA GLN A 69 13.87 12.36 -8.60
C GLN A 69 14.58 11.41 -9.58
N GLY A 70 14.58 10.11 -9.28
CA GLY A 70 15.15 9.08 -10.15
C GLY A 70 14.46 9.02 -11.51
N ALA A 71 13.13 9.11 -11.55
CA ALA A 71 12.36 9.13 -12.80
C ALA A 71 12.52 10.47 -13.56
N GLU A 72 12.45 11.58 -12.84
CA GLU A 72 12.57 12.94 -13.41
C GLU A 72 13.95 13.20 -13.99
N ARG A 73 15.00 12.65 -13.42
CA ARG A 73 16.36 12.69 -13.96
C ARG A 73 16.45 12.18 -15.39
N PHE A 74 15.57 11.27 -15.81
CA PHE A 74 15.51 10.74 -17.18
C PHE A 74 14.41 11.39 -18.01
N GLY A 75 13.76 12.43 -17.52
CA GLY A 75 12.79 13.24 -18.26
C GLY A 75 11.33 12.89 -18.02
N ALA A 76 11.01 12.06 -17.05
CA ALA A 76 9.63 11.95 -16.58
C ALA A 76 9.19 13.27 -15.95
N VAL A 77 7.91 13.61 -16.09
CA VAL A 77 7.31 14.78 -15.45
C VAL A 77 6.30 14.29 -14.41
N THR A 78 6.32 14.86 -13.22
CA THR A 78 5.28 14.65 -12.22
C THR A 78 4.36 15.84 -12.17
N GLU A 79 3.05 15.59 -12.28
CA GLU A 79 1.98 16.58 -12.05
C GLU A 79 1.15 16.13 -10.86
N TYR A 80 0.97 17.04 -9.90
CA TYR A 80 0.14 16.78 -8.73
C TYR A 80 -1.31 17.05 -9.08
N ALA A 81 -2.04 15.96 -9.35
CA ALA A 81 -3.42 16.02 -9.80
C ALA A 81 -4.20 14.75 -9.43
N GLU A 82 -5.44 14.93 -8.99
CA GLU A 82 -6.37 13.83 -8.73
C GLU A 82 -7.10 13.42 -10.01
N VAL A 83 -6.88 12.18 -10.46
CA VAL A 83 -7.61 11.60 -11.58
C VAL A 83 -8.98 11.11 -11.10
N TYR A 84 -10.06 11.69 -11.61
CA TYR A 84 -11.42 11.28 -11.27
C TYR A 84 -12.17 10.59 -12.41
N ALA A 85 -11.70 10.72 -13.66
CA ALA A 85 -12.27 9.98 -14.80
C ALA A 85 -11.19 9.61 -15.83
N ALA A 86 -11.36 8.47 -16.48
CA ALA A 86 -10.45 7.97 -17.48
C ALA A 86 -11.22 7.32 -18.65
N ARG A 87 -10.90 7.73 -19.88
CA ARG A 87 -11.38 7.11 -21.13
C ARG A 87 -10.23 6.35 -21.76
N LEU A 88 -10.21 5.04 -21.58
CA LEU A 88 -9.08 4.17 -21.92
C LEU A 88 -9.29 3.33 -23.20
N SER A 89 -10.51 3.28 -23.74
CA SER A 89 -10.85 2.46 -24.92
C SER A 89 -10.40 3.07 -26.25
N GLU A 90 -10.16 4.38 -26.31
CA GLU A 90 -9.78 5.09 -27.50
C GLU A 90 -8.27 4.95 -27.80
N ARG A 91 -7.86 5.26 -29.05
CA ARG A 91 -6.45 5.25 -29.45
C ARG A 91 -5.61 6.22 -28.60
N ILE A 92 -6.11 7.42 -28.35
CA ILE A 92 -5.55 8.38 -27.39
C ILE A 92 -6.41 8.35 -26.13
N LYS A 93 -5.79 7.96 -25.04
CA LYS A 93 -6.43 7.89 -23.72
C LYS A 93 -6.58 9.30 -23.19
N THR A 94 -7.68 9.55 -22.50
CA THR A 94 -7.97 10.86 -21.90
C THR A 94 -8.20 10.67 -20.41
N LEU A 95 -7.51 11.47 -19.59
CA LEU A 95 -7.63 11.48 -18.13
C LEU A 95 -8.11 12.86 -17.70
N GLU A 96 -9.20 12.89 -16.96
CA GLU A 96 -9.80 14.09 -16.40
C GLU A 96 -9.35 14.25 -14.95
N THR A 97 -8.79 15.41 -14.62
CA THR A 97 -8.23 15.71 -13.29
C THR A 97 -8.65 17.09 -12.82
N ASP A 98 -8.44 17.40 -11.57
CA ASP A 98 -8.63 18.73 -10.98
C ASP A 98 -7.67 19.79 -11.57
N ALA A 99 -6.51 19.36 -12.10
CA ALA A 99 -5.55 20.24 -12.78
C ALA A 99 -5.82 20.39 -14.32
N GLY A 100 -6.84 19.71 -14.86
CA GLY A 100 -7.18 19.74 -16.29
C GLY A 100 -7.26 18.36 -16.92
N VAL A 101 -7.13 18.33 -18.27
CA VAL A 101 -7.25 17.11 -19.05
C VAL A 101 -5.90 16.73 -19.65
N PHE A 102 -5.46 15.50 -19.38
CA PHE A 102 -4.22 14.95 -19.91
C PHE A 102 -4.51 13.84 -20.94
N ARG A 103 -3.65 13.77 -21.98
CA ARG A 103 -3.81 12.82 -23.08
C ARG A 103 -2.55 12.01 -23.28
N GLY A 104 -2.71 10.69 -23.44
CA GLY A 104 -1.60 9.77 -23.63
C GLY A 104 -1.93 8.63 -24.58
N ARG A 105 -0.88 8.04 -25.16
CA ARG A 105 -0.98 6.85 -26.01
C ARG A 105 -1.21 5.59 -25.19
N THR A 106 -0.54 5.51 -24.03
CA THR A 106 -0.65 4.41 -23.07
C THR A 106 -0.91 4.94 -21.67
N VAL A 107 -1.53 4.13 -20.83
CA VAL A 107 -1.76 4.44 -19.41
C VAL A 107 -1.35 3.26 -18.57
N VAL A 108 -0.58 3.54 -17.52
CA VAL A 108 -0.26 2.59 -16.45
C VAL A 108 -1.08 2.98 -15.22
N ILE A 109 -1.87 2.04 -14.72
CA ILE A 109 -2.65 2.24 -13.49
C ILE A 109 -1.83 1.70 -12.33
N ALA A 110 -1.27 2.60 -11.53
CA ALA A 110 -0.46 2.32 -10.35
C ALA A 110 -1.07 3.00 -9.09
N ALA A 111 -2.39 3.06 -9.04
CA ALA A 111 -3.17 3.79 -8.03
C ALA A 111 -3.09 3.19 -6.61
N GLY A 112 -2.36 2.07 -6.44
CA GLY A 112 -2.18 1.41 -5.16
C GLY A 112 -3.47 0.80 -4.60
N ALA A 113 -3.51 0.68 -3.29
CA ALA A 113 -4.68 0.21 -2.54
C ALA A 113 -4.74 0.93 -1.19
N SER A 114 -5.94 1.17 -0.70
CA SER A 114 -6.15 1.69 0.65
C SER A 114 -6.63 0.57 1.56
N PRO A 115 -6.08 0.42 2.75
CA PRO A 115 -6.57 -0.54 3.72
C PRO A 115 -7.99 -0.19 4.16
N ARG A 116 -8.75 -1.20 4.54
CA ARG A 116 -10.03 -0.99 5.19
C ARG A 116 -9.81 -0.78 6.68
N THR A 117 -10.11 0.41 7.16
CA THR A 117 -10.03 0.75 8.58
C THR A 117 -11.08 0.02 9.41
N LEU A 118 -10.88 -0.05 10.72
CA LEU A 118 -11.89 -0.51 11.67
C LEU A 118 -13.00 0.53 11.85
N GLY A 119 -12.68 1.80 11.62
CA GLY A 119 -13.59 2.93 11.83
C GLY A 119 -13.79 3.27 13.31
N LEU A 120 -12.80 2.95 14.15
CA LEU A 120 -12.85 3.23 15.58
C LEU A 120 -12.30 4.62 15.91
N PRO A 121 -12.85 5.31 16.92
CA PRO A 121 -12.28 6.56 17.38
C PRO A 121 -10.80 6.43 17.74
N GLY A 122 -9.97 7.36 17.23
CA GLY A 122 -8.54 7.39 17.51
C GLY A 122 -7.69 6.42 16.67
N GLU A 123 -8.27 5.63 15.79
CA GLU A 123 -7.54 4.68 14.93
C GLU A 123 -6.46 5.38 14.11
N ASP A 124 -6.80 6.51 13.48
CA ASP A 124 -5.86 7.26 12.62
C ASP A 124 -4.61 7.73 13.36
N ALA A 125 -4.76 8.12 14.63
CA ALA A 125 -3.64 8.55 15.48
C ALA A 125 -2.70 7.41 15.87
N LEU A 126 -3.18 6.16 15.77
CA LEU A 126 -2.44 4.96 16.14
C LEU A 126 -1.82 4.25 14.91
N VAL A 127 -2.12 4.70 13.69
CA VAL A 127 -1.49 4.16 12.48
C VAL A 127 0.01 4.37 12.54
N GLY A 128 0.78 3.28 12.37
CA GLY A 128 2.23 3.26 12.56
C GLY A 128 2.70 3.20 14.03
N ARG A 129 1.79 3.34 15.01
CA ARG A 129 2.09 3.39 16.45
C ARG A 129 1.32 2.34 17.26
N GLY A 130 0.96 1.24 16.62
CA GLY A 130 0.20 0.14 17.24
C GLY A 130 -0.88 -0.40 16.34
N VAL A 131 -1.39 0.37 15.39
CA VAL A 131 -2.30 -0.07 14.32
C VAL A 131 -1.54 -0.13 13.00
N HIS A 132 -1.57 -1.28 12.35
CA HIS A 132 -0.91 -1.53 11.07
C HIS A 132 -1.80 -2.35 10.15
N TYR A 133 -1.56 -2.26 8.85
CA TYR A 133 -2.38 -2.93 7.84
C TYR A 133 -1.58 -3.92 6.97
N CYS A 134 -0.29 -4.15 7.30
CA CYS A 134 0.59 -5.03 6.56
C CYS A 134 1.54 -5.76 7.51
N ALA A 135 1.26 -7.02 7.80
CA ALA A 135 2.13 -7.82 8.67
C ALA A 135 3.52 -8.08 8.07
N ALA A 136 3.61 -8.22 6.75
CA ALA A 136 4.89 -8.41 6.06
C ALA A 136 5.77 -7.15 6.08
N CYS A 137 5.14 -5.96 6.14
CA CYS A 137 5.86 -4.68 6.19
C CYS A 137 6.37 -4.39 7.61
N ASP A 138 5.48 -4.49 8.59
CA ASP A 138 5.67 -3.93 9.94
C ASP A 138 5.79 -5.01 11.03
N GLY A 139 5.61 -6.28 10.67
CA GLY A 139 5.55 -7.38 11.64
C GLY A 139 6.80 -7.51 12.50
N ALA A 140 7.98 -7.14 11.99
CA ALA A 140 9.24 -7.19 12.72
C ALA A 140 9.20 -6.34 14.02
N PHE A 141 8.46 -5.24 14.06
CA PHE A 141 8.30 -4.39 15.25
C PHE A 141 7.55 -5.09 16.40
N TYR A 142 6.91 -6.21 16.11
CA TYR A 142 6.09 -6.99 17.05
C TYR A 142 6.71 -8.32 17.44
N GLN A 143 8.00 -8.49 17.20
CA GLN A 143 8.73 -9.69 17.64
C GLN A 143 8.59 -9.89 19.16
N GLY A 144 8.13 -11.08 19.54
CA GLY A 144 7.93 -11.45 20.95
C GLY A 144 6.76 -10.76 21.66
N LYS A 145 5.95 -9.95 20.95
CA LYS A 145 4.79 -9.26 21.52
C LYS A 145 3.49 -10.04 21.28
N THR A 146 2.47 -9.69 22.03
CA THR A 146 1.10 -10.13 21.77
C THR A 146 0.44 -9.17 20.79
N VAL A 147 -0.17 -9.70 19.72
CA VAL A 147 -0.81 -8.93 18.68
C VAL A 147 -2.23 -9.42 18.40
N ALA A 148 -3.06 -8.54 17.88
CA ALA A 148 -4.39 -8.88 17.39
C ALA A 148 -4.47 -8.59 15.87
N VAL A 149 -4.98 -9.57 15.10
CA VAL A 149 -5.30 -9.44 13.69
C VAL A 149 -6.81 -9.41 13.54
N VAL A 150 -7.35 -8.40 12.87
CA VAL A 150 -8.79 -8.24 12.73
C VAL A 150 -9.21 -8.53 11.30
N GLY A 151 -10.03 -9.55 11.14
CA GLY A 151 -10.55 -9.96 9.84
C GLY A 151 -10.76 -11.46 9.71
N GLY A 152 -11.29 -11.89 8.57
CA GLY A 152 -11.53 -13.32 8.31
C GLY A 152 -11.40 -13.67 6.82
N GLY A 153 -10.77 -12.77 6.04
CA GLY A 153 -10.42 -13.01 4.63
C GLY A 153 -8.99 -13.48 4.47
N ASN A 154 -8.56 -13.69 3.23
CA ASN A 154 -7.21 -14.16 2.92
C ASN A 154 -6.11 -13.28 3.51
N SER A 155 -6.25 -11.95 3.46
CA SER A 155 -5.25 -11.03 4.03
C SER A 155 -5.06 -11.27 5.53
N ALA A 156 -6.15 -11.26 6.32
CA ALA A 156 -6.07 -11.47 7.75
C ALA A 156 -5.50 -12.84 8.11
N ALA A 157 -5.87 -13.88 7.36
CA ALA A 157 -5.34 -15.23 7.56
C ALA A 157 -3.84 -15.32 7.26
N ALA A 158 -3.40 -14.71 6.15
CA ALA A 158 -1.99 -14.64 5.78
C ALA A 158 -1.17 -13.81 6.79
N ASP A 159 -1.70 -12.66 7.21
CA ASP A 159 -1.07 -11.81 8.22
C ASP A 159 -0.94 -12.51 9.57
N ALA A 160 -1.98 -13.21 10.02
CA ALA A 160 -1.92 -13.98 11.27
C ALA A 160 -0.86 -15.10 11.20
N LEU A 161 -0.74 -15.80 10.07
CA LEU A 161 0.32 -16.81 9.88
C LEU A 161 1.72 -16.18 9.79
N THR A 162 1.85 -15.01 9.21
CA THR A 162 3.12 -14.28 9.18
C THR A 162 3.52 -13.90 10.60
N LEU A 163 2.62 -13.30 11.35
CA LEU A 163 2.86 -12.86 12.72
C LEU A 163 3.06 -14.04 13.68
N SER A 164 2.44 -15.20 13.45
CA SER A 164 2.63 -16.37 14.32
C SER A 164 4.09 -16.86 14.37
N ARG A 165 4.90 -16.52 13.38
CA ARG A 165 6.32 -16.90 13.31
C ARG A 165 7.23 -16.00 14.16
N ILE A 166 6.75 -14.82 14.54
CA ILE A 166 7.57 -13.78 15.18
C ILE A 166 6.96 -13.25 16.48
N ALA A 167 5.65 -13.18 16.58
CA ALA A 167 4.95 -12.71 17.77
C ALA A 167 4.87 -13.82 18.84
N GLN A 168 4.78 -13.42 20.10
CA GLN A 168 4.56 -14.35 21.22
C GLN A 168 3.15 -14.96 21.14
N LYS A 169 2.15 -14.15 20.85
CA LYS A 169 0.74 -14.56 20.76
C LYS A 169 0.04 -13.76 19.67
N VAL A 170 -0.82 -14.41 18.91
CA VAL A 170 -1.67 -13.79 17.87
C VAL A 170 -3.13 -14.09 18.17
N TYR A 171 -3.95 -13.08 18.36
CA TYR A 171 -5.41 -13.19 18.40
C TYR A 171 -5.97 -12.86 17.03
N LEU A 172 -6.61 -13.82 16.34
CA LEU A 172 -7.32 -13.57 15.09
C LEU A 172 -8.80 -13.32 15.38
N ILE A 173 -9.20 -12.05 15.37
CA ILE A 173 -10.55 -11.60 15.74
C ILE A 173 -11.44 -11.60 14.51
N HIS A 174 -12.51 -12.37 14.53
CA HIS A 174 -13.47 -12.40 13.43
C HIS A 174 -14.92 -12.36 13.92
N ARG A 175 -15.73 -11.51 13.25
CA ARG A 175 -17.15 -11.26 13.59
C ARG A 175 -18.09 -12.42 13.28
N ARG A 176 -17.63 -13.51 12.65
CA ARG A 176 -18.39 -14.71 12.32
C ARG A 176 -17.77 -15.92 13.00
N ASP A 177 -18.44 -17.05 12.88
CA ASP A 177 -18.02 -18.36 13.41
C ASP A 177 -17.05 -19.12 12.48
N SER A 178 -16.76 -18.58 11.29
CA SER A 178 -15.93 -19.25 10.28
C SER A 178 -15.21 -18.24 9.39
N LEU A 179 -14.00 -18.59 8.96
CA LEU A 179 -13.20 -17.76 8.04
C LEU A 179 -13.80 -17.79 6.63
N ARG A 180 -13.73 -16.64 5.96
CA ARG A 180 -13.96 -16.53 4.51
C ARG A 180 -12.71 -16.76 3.68
N ALA A 181 -11.57 -16.86 4.33
CA ALA A 181 -10.29 -17.18 3.71
C ALA A 181 -10.37 -18.54 3.00
N THR A 182 -9.58 -18.72 1.97
CA THR A 182 -9.47 -20.01 1.27
C THR A 182 -8.99 -21.10 2.23
N LYS A 183 -9.46 -22.32 2.02
CA LYS A 183 -9.22 -23.45 2.94
C LYS A 183 -7.72 -23.76 3.19
N VAL A 184 -6.85 -23.34 2.30
CA VAL A 184 -5.39 -23.51 2.45
C VAL A 184 -4.84 -22.81 3.71
N TYR A 185 -5.51 -21.78 4.20
CA TYR A 185 -5.11 -21.07 5.43
C TYR A 185 -5.66 -21.70 6.72
N HIS A 186 -6.75 -22.48 6.63
CA HIS A 186 -7.48 -22.94 7.81
C HIS A 186 -6.62 -23.86 8.69
N GLN A 187 -6.11 -24.95 8.11
CA GLN A 187 -5.33 -25.92 8.87
C GLN A 187 -4.05 -25.30 9.46
N PRO A 188 -3.23 -24.54 8.71
CA PRO A 188 -2.06 -23.89 9.30
C PRO A 188 -2.37 -22.93 10.44
N LEU A 189 -3.51 -22.25 10.45
CA LEU A 189 -3.92 -21.38 11.55
C LEU A 189 -4.33 -22.18 12.78
N LEU A 190 -4.99 -23.33 12.59
CA LEU A 190 -5.38 -24.22 13.70
C LEU A 190 -4.17 -24.94 14.31
N ASP A 191 -3.16 -25.24 13.50
CA ASP A 191 -1.96 -25.94 13.95
C ASP A 191 -0.94 -24.99 14.62
N ALA A 192 -1.09 -23.67 14.43
CA ALA A 192 -0.18 -22.70 15.02
C ALA A 192 -0.44 -22.54 16.53
N PRO A 193 0.51 -22.94 17.40
CA PRO A 193 0.26 -23.08 18.85
C PRO A 193 0.04 -21.74 19.56
N ASN A 194 0.49 -20.65 18.94
CA ASN A 194 0.37 -19.29 19.48
C ASN A 194 -0.72 -18.46 18.79
N VAL A 195 -1.53 -19.07 17.91
CA VAL A 195 -2.69 -18.39 17.29
C VAL A 195 -3.96 -18.80 18.03
N GLU A 196 -4.76 -17.82 18.39
CA GLU A 196 -6.09 -18.01 18.98
C GLU A 196 -7.16 -17.34 18.13
N LEU A 197 -8.19 -18.12 17.76
CA LEU A 197 -9.29 -17.66 16.93
C LEU A 197 -10.42 -17.13 17.82
N CYS A 198 -10.63 -15.82 17.79
CA CYS A 198 -11.70 -15.14 18.53
C CYS A 198 -12.92 -14.98 17.60
N TRP A 199 -13.78 -16.00 17.62
CA TRP A 199 -15.00 -16.03 16.84
C TRP A 199 -16.11 -15.12 17.39
N ASN A 200 -17.04 -14.70 16.51
CA ASN A 200 -18.22 -13.90 16.88
C ASN A 200 -17.85 -12.62 17.65
N SER A 201 -16.64 -12.09 17.38
CA SER A 201 -16.04 -10.99 18.11
C SER A 201 -15.69 -9.83 17.21
N THR A 202 -15.83 -8.63 17.75
CA THR A 202 -15.42 -7.36 17.10
C THR A 202 -14.62 -6.53 18.09
N VAL A 203 -13.75 -5.65 17.56
CA VAL A 203 -13.03 -4.68 18.38
C VAL A 203 -13.99 -3.55 18.75
N ALA A 204 -14.15 -3.28 20.01
CA ALA A 204 -15.05 -2.25 20.52
C ALA A 204 -14.34 -0.89 20.67
N ALA A 205 -13.06 -0.91 21.07
CA ALA A 205 -12.25 0.29 21.26
C ALA A 205 -10.77 -0.03 21.14
N LEU A 206 -9.98 0.99 20.79
CA LEU A 206 -8.53 1.00 20.88
C LEU A 206 -8.15 1.72 22.16
N LEU A 207 -7.47 1.01 23.07
CA LEU A 207 -6.99 1.58 24.34
C LEU A 207 -5.48 1.82 24.23
N HIS A 208 -5.05 2.99 24.65
CA HIS A 208 -3.64 3.37 24.72
C HIS A 208 -3.36 3.89 26.13
N GLY A 209 -2.24 3.51 26.68
CA GLY A 209 -1.72 4.04 27.94
C GLY A 209 -0.87 5.27 27.73
#